data_45706ff66ac62603bc1db04b257e87d4
#
_entry.id   45706ff66ac62603bc1db04b257e87d4
#
_cell.length_a   1.000
_cell.length_b   1.000
_cell.length_c   1.000
_cell.angle_alpha   90.00
_cell.angle_beta   90.00
_cell.angle_gamma   90.00
#
_symmetry.space_group_name_H-M   'P 1'
#
loop_
_entity.id
_entity.type
_entity.pdbx_description
1 polymer ?
#
loop_
_entity_poly.entity_id
_entity_poly.type
_entity_poly.pdbx_seq_one_letter_code
_entity_poly.pdbx_strand_id
1 'polypeptide(L)'
;MLDKRNLEQILSDQQEELEIRRGETLCHRPEEAQIDLGSAQAQVVIGVRRSGKSTLCFQALEKVGMKYAYVDFDDERLANIQAEDLNDVLEVLYKIYGDFNYLFLDEIQNIEGWHLFVNRMLRRRMHVIITGSNAKLLSSDLATHLSGRCKEIPLYPFSFYEYCLMKAVDTEGMTTKVQAFRRAAFDHYLKQGGFPELLVIGEHQNYVKNLVSNILQR
;
A
#
# COMPACT_ATOMS: atom_id res chain seq x y z
N MET A 1 14.90 22.39 2.04
CA MET A 1 14.59 22.20 0.60
C MET A 1 15.55 21.14 0.06
N LEU A 2 15.05 20.01 -0.35
CA LEU A 2 15.87 18.95 -0.96
C LEU A 2 16.37 19.48 -2.33
N ASP A 3 17.65 19.26 -2.65
CA ASP A 3 18.15 19.59 -4.00
C ASP A 3 17.42 18.71 -5.03
N LYS A 4 16.97 19.31 -6.15
CA LYS A 4 16.26 18.58 -7.23
C LYS A 4 17.04 17.39 -7.79
N ARG A 5 18.38 17.43 -7.78
CA ARG A 5 19.20 16.31 -8.21
C ARG A 5 19.10 15.12 -7.24
N ASN A 6 19.13 15.41 -5.94
CA ASN A 6 18.94 14.38 -4.92
C ASN A 6 17.54 13.79 -4.98
N LEU A 7 16.52 14.63 -5.20
CA LEU A 7 15.15 14.17 -5.37
C LEU A 7 15.00 13.28 -6.60
N GLU A 8 15.62 13.64 -7.72
CA GLU A 8 15.61 12.82 -8.94
C GLU A 8 16.28 11.46 -8.71
N GLN A 9 17.42 11.43 -8.00
CA GLN A 9 18.09 10.19 -7.67
C GLN A 9 17.18 9.29 -6.79
N ILE A 10 16.60 9.84 -5.73
CA ILE A 10 15.72 9.08 -4.82
C ILE A 10 14.52 8.48 -5.57
N LEU A 11 13.83 9.27 -6.38
CA LEU A 11 12.66 8.81 -7.12
C LEU A 11 13.02 7.81 -8.24
N SER A 12 14.23 7.92 -8.81
CA SER A 12 14.74 6.92 -9.76
C SER A 12 15.06 5.60 -9.07
N ASP A 13 15.66 5.63 -7.88
CA ASP A 13 15.92 4.44 -7.07
C ASP A 13 14.59 3.74 -6.71
N GLN A 14 13.56 4.51 -6.30
CA GLN A 14 12.23 3.95 -6.01
C GLN A 14 11.57 3.32 -7.25
N GLN A 15 11.77 3.90 -8.44
CA GLN A 15 11.31 3.31 -9.69
C GLN A 15 12.01 1.97 -9.96
N GLU A 16 13.32 1.87 -9.76
CA GLU A 16 14.08 0.62 -9.93
C GLU A 16 13.61 -0.45 -8.95
N GLU A 17 13.41 -0.09 -7.68
CA GLU A 17 12.85 -1.01 -6.67
C GLU A 17 11.45 -1.52 -7.06
N LEU A 18 10.62 -0.67 -7.65
CA LEU A 18 9.30 -1.05 -8.14
C LEU A 18 9.39 -2.08 -9.29
N GLU A 19 10.33 -1.90 -10.24
CA GLU A 19 10.56 -2.86 -11.33
C GLU A 19 11.00 -4.24 -10.79
N ILE A 20 11.82 -4.27 -9.73
CA ILE A 20 12.23 -5.52 -9.08
C ILE A 20 11.00 -6.24 -8.49
N ARG A 21 10.10 -5.51 -7.82
CA ARG A 21 8.87 -6.07 -7.23
C ARG A 21 7.90 -6.66 -8.24
N ARG A 22 7.88 -6.17 -9.48
CA ARG A 22 7.02 -6.70 -10.55
C ARG A 22 7.23 -8.18 -10.85
N GLY A 23 8.41 -8.74 -10.54
CA GLY A 23 8.73 -10.16 -10.71
C GLY A 23 8.26 -11.07 -9.57
N GLU A 24 7.72 -10.52 -8.49
CA GLU A 24 7.34 -11.29 -7.30
C GLU A 24 5.99 -12.00 -7.48
N THR A 25 5.88 -13.23 -6.97
CA THR A 25 4.60 -13.94 -6.90
C THR A 25 3.79 -13.39 -5.73
N LEU A 26 2.72 -12.68 -6.03
CA LEU A 26 1.88 -12.02 -5.05
C LEU A 26 0.53 -12.71 -4.87
N CYS A 27 -0.04 -12.66 -3.67
CA CYS A 27 -1.39 -13.14 -3.40
C CYS A 27 -2.42 -12.11 -3.89
N HIS A 28 -3.33 -12.54 -4.76
CA HIS A 28 -4.47 -11.73 -5.13
C HIS A 28 -5.49 -11.66 -4.00
N ARG A 29 -5.99 -10.47 -3.72
CA ARG A 29 -6.91 -10.19 -2.63
C ARG A 29 -8.26 -9.71 -3.14
N PRO A 30 -9.37 -10.07 -2.47
CA PRO A 30 -10.71 -9.60 -2.85
C PRO A 30 -10.84 -8.07 -2.87
N GLU A 31 -10.10 -7.38 -2.00
CA GLU A 31 -10.08 -5.92 -1.90
C GLU A 31 -9.54 -5.24 -3.16
N GLU A 32 -8.76 -5.94 -3.99
CA GLU A 32 -8.30 -5.42 -5.29
C GLU A 32 -9.48 -4.98 -6.17
N ALA A 33 -10.59 -5.74 -6.15
CA ALA A 33 -11.80 -5.41 -6.89
C ALA A 33 -12.53 -4.16 -6.36
N GLN A 34 -12.18 -3.68 -5.17
CA GLN A 34 -12.75 -2.46 -4.60
C GLN A 34 -12.03 -1.20 -5.09
N ILE A 35 -10.80 -1.32 -5.62
CA ILE A 35 -10.06 -0.19 -6.19
C ILE A 35 -10.66 0.15 -7.55
N ASP A 36 -11.32 1.31 -7.64
CA ASP A 36 -11.91 1.82 -8.88
C ASP A 36 -10.96 2.85 -9.52
N LEU A 37 -10.12 2.37 -10.42
CA LEU A 37 -9.15 3.20 -11.14
C LEU A 37 -9.79 4.14 -12.17
N GLY A 38 -11.07 3.97 -12.51
CA GLY A 38 -11.83 4.89 -13.37
C GLY A 38 -12.49 6.03 -12.59
N SER A 39 -12.52 5.95 -11.26
CA SER A 39 -13.18 6.94 -10.41
C SER A 39 -12.47 8.30 -10.44
N ALA A 40 -13.27 9.37 -10.33
CA ALA A 40 -12.77 10.72 -10.07
C ALA A 40 -12.40 10.96 -8.60
N GLN A 41 -12.67 10.00 -7.72
CA GLN A 41 -12.32 10.05 -6.29
C GLN A 41 -10.95 9.42 -6.07
N ALA A 42 -10.17 9.97 -5.13
CA ALA A 42 -8.95 9.31 -4.65
C ALA A 42 -9.30 7.94 -4.02
N GLN A 43 -8.58 6.91 -4.41
CA GLN A 43 -8.70 5.58 -3.82
C GLN A 43 -7.73 5.50 -2.64
N VAL A 44 -8.24 5.36 -1.43
CA VAL A 44 -7.42 5.43 -0.20
C VAL A 44 -7.43 4.06 0.47
N VAL A 45 -6.32 3.32 0.34
CA VAL A 45 -6.15 2.02 1.00
C VAL A 45 -5.60 2.22 2.41
N ILE A 46 -6.43 1.90 3.40
CA ILE A 46 -6.14 2.11 4.81
C ILE A 46 -5.93 0.76 5.50
N GLY A 47 -4.91 0.65 6.32
CA GLY A 47 -4.67 -0.58 7.09
C GLY A 47 -3.42 -0.48 7.94
N VAL A 48 -3.26 -1.44 8.85
CA VAL A 48 -2.07 -1.50 9.69
C VAL A 48 -0.79 -1.61 8.85
N ARG A 49 0.32 -1.15 9.39
CA ARG A 49 1.63 -1.31 8.75
C ARG A 49 1.87 -2.79 8.42
N ARG A 50 2.44 -3.07 7.24
CA ARG A 50 2.73 -4.43 6.74
C ARG A 50 1.51 -5.31 6.45
N SER A 51 0.30 -4.74 6.32
CA SER A 51 -0.88 -5.47 5.85
C SER A 51 -0.91 -5.75 4.34
N GLY A 52 0.03 -5.20 3.57
CA GLY A 52 0.12 -5.37 2.12
C GLY A 52 -0.58 -4.29 1.29
N LYS A 53 -0.78 -3.08 1.84
CA LYS A 53 -1.46 -1.94 1.16
C LYS A 53 -0.82 -1.60 -0.17
N SER A 54 0.49 -1.32 -0.16
CA SER A 54 1.25 -0.95 -1.36
C SER A 54 1.19 -2.06 -2.41
N THR A 55 1.34 -3.32 -1.99
CA THR A 55 1.23 -4.50 -2.86
C THR A 55 -0.13 -4.57 -3.55
N LEU A 56 -1.23 -4.36 -2.80
CA LEU A 56 -2.59 -4.34 -3.35
C LEU A 56 -2.75 -3.24 -4.41
N CYS A 57 -2.22 -2.04 -4.15
CA CYS A 57 -2.28 -0.93 -5.09
C CYS A 57 -1.48 -1.22 -6.37
N PHE A 58 -0.29 -1.82 -6.26
CA PHE A 58 0.50 -2.24 -7.43
C PHE A 58 -0.23 -3.28 -8.25
N GLN A 59 -0.80 -4.31 -7.65
CA GLN A 59 -1.58 -5.33 -8.37
C GLN A 59 -2.74 -4.72 -9.16
N ALA A 60 -3.48 -3.78 -8.55
CA ALA A 60 -4.57 -3.10 -9.21
C ALA A 60 -4.09 -2.25 -10.42
N LEU A 61 -2.97 -1.53 -10.27
CA LEU A 61 -2.39 -0.70 -11.34
C LEU A 61 -1.82 -1.54 -12.49
N GLU A 62 -1.08 -2.60 -12.18
CA GLU A 62 -0.51 -3.50 -13.18
C GLU A 62 -1.58 -4.19 -14.02
N LYS A 63 -2.69 -4.58 -13.40
CA LYS A 63 -3.82 -5.23 -14.09
C LYS A 63 -4.44 -4.33 -15.17
N VAL A 64 -4.45 -3.03 -14.97
CA VAL A 64 -4.98 -2.07 -15.94
C VAL A 64 -3.97 -1.77 -17.04
N GLY A 65 -2.68 -2.02 -16.82
CA GLY A 65 -1.61 -1.81 -17.81
C GLY A 65 -1.40 -0.33 -18.17
N MET A 66 -1.85 0.59 -17.33
CA MET A 66 -1.72 2.02 -17.57
C MET A 66 -0.43 2.57 -16.95
N LYS A 67 0.16 3.59 -17.59
CA LYS A 67 1.29 4.31 -17.02
C LYS A 67 0.89 5.03 -15.73
N TYR A 68 1.62 4.77 -14.67
CA TYR A 68 1.47 5.46 -13.40
C TYR A 68 2.84 5.95 -12.86
N ALA A 69 2.80 7.03 -12.10
CA ALA A 69 3.95 7.48 -11.32
C ALA A 69 3.77 7.06 -9.86
N TYR A 70 4.87 6.74 -9.21
CA TYR A 70 4.92 6.23 -7.84
C TYR A 70 5.87 7.03 -6.97
N VAL A 71 5.48 7.27 -5.73
CA VAL A 71 6.34 7.80 -4.66
C VAL A 71 6.01 7.11 -3.36
N ASP A 72 7.05 6.64 -2.66
CA ASP A 72 7.00 6.19 -1.26
C ASP A 72 7.51 7.30 -0.33
N PHE A 73 6.62 7.84 0.50
CA PHE A 73 6.96 8.87 1.49
C PHE A 73 7.36 8.28 2.86
N ASP A 74 7.49 6.96 3.00
CA ASP A 74 8.14 6.31 4.16
C ASP A 74 9.67 6.19 3.96
N ASP A 75 10.19 6.60 2.79
CA ASP A 75 11.63 6.69 2.51
C ASP A 75 12.25 7.78 3.41
N GLU A 76 13.24 7.39 4.22
CA GLU A 76 13.90 8.29 5.18
C GLU A 76 14.57 9.49 4.51
N ARG A 77 14.98 9.36 3.24
CA ARG A 77 15.59 10.42 2.44
C ARG A 77 14.59 11.54 2.12
N LEU A 78 13.28 11.22 2.15
CA LEU A 78 12.18 12.16 1.94
C LEU A 78 11.59 12.72 3.26
N ALA A 79 12.13 12.36 4.43
CA ALA A 79 11.57 12.71 5.74
C ALA A 79 11.43 14.23 6.01
N ASN A 80 12.18 15.06 5.29
CA ASN A 80 12.15 16.52 5.45
C ASN A 80 11.33 17.24 4.35
N ILE A 81 10.65 16.50 3.46
CA ILE A 81 9.79 17.09 2.43
C ILE A 81 8.54 17.71 3.06
N GLN A 82 8.18 18.92 2.60
CA GLN A 82 7.00 19.65 3.01
C GLN A 82 5.98 19.68 1.85
N ALA A 83 4.74 20.10 2.15
CA ALA A 83 3.69 20.20 1.12
C ALA A 83 4.07 21.12 -0.06
N GLU A 84 4.87 22.15 0.20
CA GLU A 84 5.37 23.09 -0.81
C GLU A 84 6.31 22.39 -1.82
N ASP A 85 7.08 21.40 -1.37
CA ASP A 85 8.03 20.66 -2.19
C ASP A 85 7.34 19.63 -3.10
N LEU A 86 6.07 19.27 -2.84
CA LEU A 86 5.32 18.30 -3.64
C LEU A 86 5.15 18.71 -5.12
N ASN A 87 5.35 19.98 -5.42
CA ASN A 87 5.38 20.43 -6.81
C ASN A 87 6.68 20.05 -7.52
N ASP A 88 7.81 20.12 -6.81
CA ASP A 88 9.11 19.66 -7.32
C ASP A 88 9.12 18.12 -7.45
N VAL A 89 8.49 17.40 -6.51
CA VAL A 89 8.25 15.96 -6.65
C VAL A 89 7.50 15.66 -7.95
N LEU A 90 6.39 16.36 -8.21
CA LEU A 90 5.60 16.14 -9.41
C LEU A 90 6.39 16.43 -10.70
N GLU A 91 7.21 17.49 -10.72
CA GLU A 91 8.09 17.84 -11.85
C GLU A 91 9.09 16.71 -12.15
N VAL A 92 9.71 16.18 -11.09
CA VAL A 92 10.66 15.05 -11.22
C VAL A 92 9.95 13.78 -11.69
N LEU A 93 8.74 13.52 -11.21
CA LEU A 93 7.94 12.38 -11.67
C LEU A 93 7.64 12.48 -13.17
N TYR A 94 7.28 13.66 -13.69
CA TYR A 94 7.09 13.84 -15.14
C TYR A 94 8.39 13.62 -15.92
N LYS A 95 9.53 13.96 -15.33
CA LYS A 95 10.85 13.72 -15.96
C LYS A 95 11.17 12.22 -16.05
N ILE A 96 10.87 11.46 -14.99
CA ILE A 96 11.18 10.03 -14.88
C ILE A 96 10.19 9.16 -15.66
N TYR A 97 8.90 9.38 -15.44
CA TYR A 97 7.82 8.54 -15.98
C TYR A 97 7.25 9.05 -17.31
N GLY A 98 7.56 10.31 -17.71
CA GLY A 98 6.93 10.99 -18.83
C GLY A 98 5.50 11.39 -18.51
N ASP A 99 4.60 11.33 -19.51
CA ASP A 99 3.18 11.63 -19.29
C ASP A 99 2.46 10.45 -18.65
N PHE A 100 1.69 10.72 -17.58
CA PHE A 100 0.92 9.74 -16.82
C PHE A 100 -0.38 10.34 -16.30
N ASN A 101 -1.41 9.50 -16.14
CA ASN A 101 -2.70 9.90 -15.60
C ASN A 101 -2.99 9.28 -14.22
N TYR A 102 -2.19 8.31 -13.78
CA TYR A 102 -2.31 7.65 -12.50
C TYR A 102 -1.14 8.03 -11.60
N LEU A 103 -1.46 8.44 -10.37
CA LEU A 103 -0.47 8.85 -9.38
C LEU A 103 -0.68 8.02 -8.12
N PHE A 104 0.32 7.22 -7.78
CA PHE A 104 0.32 6.43 -6.55
C PHE A 104 1.24 7.06 -5.51
N LEU A 105 0.64 7.48 -4.40
CA LEU A 105 1.30 8.14 -3.27
C LEU A 105 1.24 7.21 -2.05
N ASP A 106 2.34 6.53 -1.80
CA ASP A 106 2.46 5.57 -0.70
C ASP A 106 2.85 6.31 0.59
N GLU A 107 2.12 6.03 1.69
CA GLU A 107 2.31 6.63 3.03
C GLU A 107 2.34 8.18 3.01
N ILE A 108 1.52 8.84 2.16
CA ILE A 108 1.49 10.30 1.95
C ILE A 108 1.20 11.10 3.23
N GLN A 109 0.56 10.49 4.24
CA GLN A 109 0.29 11.15 5.52
C GLN A 109 1.56 11.53 6.30
N ASN A 110 2.73 11.10 5.85
CA ASN A 110 4.00 11.56 6.40
C ASN A 110 4.29 13.03 6.05
N ILE A 111 3.58 13.61 5.07
CA ILE A 111 3.69 15.01 4.66
C ILE A 111 2.53 15.80 5.26
N GLU A 112 2.82 16.78 6.11
CA GLU A 112 1.78 17.67 6.63
C GLU A 112 1.15 18.50 5.49
N GLY A 113 -0.19 18.64 5.47
CA GLY A 113 -0.88 19.39 4.40
C GLY A 113 -0.99 18.69 3.05
N TRP A 114 -0.61 17.42 2.94
CA TRP A 114 -0.66 16.61 1.71
C TRP A 114 -2.00 16.64 0.96
N HIS A 115 -3.10 16.79 1.69
CA HIS A 115 -4.46 16.81 1.14
C HIS A 115 -4.68 17.97 0.15
N LEU A 116 -3.96 19.10 0.30
CA LEU A 116 -4.03 20.24 -0.64
C LEU A 116 -3.47 19.84 -2.00
N PHE A 117 -2.37 19.10 -2.01
CA PHE A 117 -1.77 18.55 -3.22
C PHE A 117 -2.71 17.55 -3.90
N VAL A 118 -3.25 16.58 -3.16
CA VAL A 118 -4.19 15.58 -3.68
C VAL A 118 -5.43 16.23 -4.27
N ASN A 119 -6.04 17.19 -3.58
CA ASN A 119 -7.17 17.95 -4.11
C ASN A 119 -6.84 18.67 -5.42
N ARG A 120 -5.61 19.18 -5.57
CA ARG A 120 -5.13 19.80 -6.81
C ARG A 120 -5.01 18.76 -7.94
N MET A 121 -4.50 17.54 -7.65
CA MET A 121 -4.38 16.47 -8.64
C MET A 121 -5.76 15.99 -9.11
N LEU A 122 -6.70 15.82 -8.19
CA LEU A 122 -8.08 15.47 -8.54
C LEU A 122 -8.76 16.52 -9.44
N ARG A 123 -8.55 17.82 -9.17
CA ARG A 123 -9.04 18.91 -10.07
C ARG A 123 -8.42 18.85 -11.47
N ARG A 124 -7.21 18.31 -11.60
CA ARG A 124 -6.54 18.05 -12.89
C ARG A 124 -7.01 16.75 -13.55
N ARG A 125 -8.00 16.08 -12.95
CA ARG A 125 -8.53 14.79 -13.40
C ARG A 125 -7.49 13.66 -13.40
N MET A 126 -6.50 13.74 -12.55
CA MET A 126 -5.59 12.62 -12.29
C MET A 126 -6.28 11.59 -11.40
N HIS A 127 -6.07 10.33 -11.70
CA HIS A 127 -6.49 9.22 -10.84
C HIS A 127 -5.46 9.03 -9.73
N VAL A 128 -5.86 9.27 -8.50
CA VAL A 128 -4.94 9.26 -7.35
C VAL A 128 -5.24 8.05 -6.49
N ILE A 129 -4.20 7.28 -6.19
CA ILE A 129 -4.23 6.17 -5.24
C ILE A 129 -3.34 6.56 -4.08
N ILE A 130 -3.81 6.29 -2.88
CA ILE A 130 -3.12 6.66 -1.64
C ILE A 130 -3.10 5.45 -0.74
N THR A 131 -1.99 5.22 -0.07
CA THR A 131 -1.97 4.33 1.08
C THR A 131 -1.64 5.11 2.33
N GLY A 132 -2.01 4.52 3.47
CA GLY A 132 -1.55 5.02 4.76
C GLY A 132 -1.97 4.15 5.93
N SER A 133 -1.24 4.31 7.04
CA SER A 133 -1.53 3.59 8.26
C SER A 133 -2.75 4.20 8.99
N ASN A 134 -3.60 3.34 9.57
CA ASN A 134 -4.88 3.69 10.18
C ASN A 134 -4.82 4.88 11.16
N ALA A 135 -3.78 4.97 11.96
CA ALA A 135 -3.73 5.95 13.05
C ALA A 135 -3.65 7.41 12.57
N LYS A 136 -3.01 7.65 11.42
CA LYS A 136 -2.82 9.01 10.88
C LYS A 136 -3.86 9.40 9.82
N LEU A 137 -4.36 8.44 9.02
CA LEU A 137 -5.36 8.71 7.98
C LEU A 137 -6.81 8.69 8.47
N LEU A 138 -7.13 7.94 9.54
CA LEU A 138 -8.45 7.96 10.20
C LEU A 138 -8.66 9.20 11.08
N SER A 139 -7.63 10.03 11.26
CA SER A 139 -7.79 11.31 11.91
C SER A 139 -8.73 12.20 11.06
N SER A 140 -9.30 13.21 11.70
CA SER A 140 -10.22 14.21 11.14
C SER A 140 -9.87 14.75 9.74
N ASP A 141 -8.66 14.51 9.25
CA ASP A 141 -8.13 15.08 8.02
C ASP A 141 -8.78 14.50 6.77
N LEU A 142 -8.97 13.16 6.67
CA LEU A 142 -9.68 12.57 5.51
C LEU A 142 -11.14 13.00 5.47
N ALA A 143 -11.84 12.89 6.60
CA ALA A 143 -13.24 13.25 6.69
C ALA A 143 -13.46 14.75 6.43
N THR A 144 -12.51 15.59 6.82
CA THR A 144 -12.64 17.06 6.72
C THR A 144 -12.11 17.59 5.38
N HIS A 145 -10.96 17.12 4.91
CA HIS A 145 -10.26 17.73 3.78
C HIS A 145 -10.48 17.04 2.43
N LEU A 146 -10.83 15.74 2.43
CA LEU A 146 -11.19 14.97 1.23
C LEU A 146 -12.66 14.52 1.23
N SER A 147 -13.52 15.13 2.06
CA SER A 147 -14.94 14.78 2.16
C SER A 147 -15.61 14.69 0.79
N GLY A 148 -16.20 13.52 0.47
CA GLY A 148 -16.85 13.24 -0.81
C GLY A 148 -15.91 13.07 -2.01
N ARG A 149 -14.58 13.19 -1.82
CA ARG A 149 -13.59 13.09 -2.90
C ARG A 149 -12.66 11.90 -2.75
N CYS A 150 -12.88 11.06 -1.77
CA CYS A 150 -12.13 9.81 -1.60
C CYS A 150 -13.06 8.64 -1.36
N LYS A 151 -12.58 7.45 -1.72
CA LYS A 151 -13.17 6.16 -1.39
C LYS A 151 -12.17 5.42 -0.51
N GLU A 152 -12.58 5.09 0.70
CA GLU A 152 -11.76 4.34 1.63
C GLU A 152 -11.91 2.84 1.40
N ILE A 153 -10.77 2.14 1.41
CA ILE A 153 -10.67 0.69 1.23
C ILE A 153 -9.88 0.14 2.40
N PRO A 154 -10.57 -0.41 3.43
CA PRO A 154 -9.89 -0.97 4.58
C PRO A 154 -9.20 -2.28 4.21
N LEU A 155 -7.91 -2.41 4.57
CA LEU A 155 -7.11 -3.59 4.35
C LEU A 155 -6.58 -4.14 5.68
N TYR A 156 -6.96 -5.36 5.98
CA TYR A 156 -6.50 -6.10 7.16
C TYR A 156 -5.35 -7.05 6.79
N PRO A 157 -4.59 -7.57 7.76
CA PRO A 157 -3.76 -8.75 7.53
C PRO A 157 -4.57 -9.88 6.91
N PHE A 158 -3.91 -10.84 6.28
CA PHE A 158 -4.59 -11.96 5.62
C PHE A 158 -5.60 -12.64 6.54
N SER A 159 -6.79 -12.88 6.01
CA SER A 159 -7.76 -13.81 6.57
C SER A 159 -7.21 -15.25 6.53
N PHE A 160 -7.81 -16.17 7.28
CA PHE A 160 -7.43 -17.57 7.20
C PHE A 160 -7.61 -18.16 5.79
N TYR A 161 -8.61 -17.68 5.04
CA TYR A 161 -8.81 -18.10 3.66
C TYR A 161 -7.62 -17.69 2.77
N GLU A 162 -7.19 -16.44 2.83
CA GLU A 162 -6.03 -15.93 2.08
C GLU A 162 -4.73 -16.63 2.51
N TYR A 163 -4.60 -16.90 3.81
CA TYR A 163 -3.50 -17.71 4.33
C TYR A 163 -3.48 -19.12 3.70
N CYS A 164 -4.66 -19.77 3.59
CA CYS A 164 -4.77 -21.07 2.94
C CYS A 164 -4.37 -21.01 1.47
N LEU A 165 -4.79 -19.97 0.73
CA LEU A 165 -4.39 -19.76 -0.67
C LEU A 165 -2.88 -19.66 -0.80
N MET A 166 -2.24 -18.83 0.03
CA MET A 166 -0.79 -18.64 0.02
C MET A 166 0.00 -19.89 0.39
N LYS A 167 -0.53 -20.73 1.28
CA LYS A 167 0.11 -21.98 1.73
C LYS A 167 -0.35 -23.21 0.94
N ALA A 168 -1.12 -23.01 -0.14
CA ALA A 168 -1.70 -24.09 -0.95
C ALA A 168 -2.46 -25.13 -0.12
N VAL A 169 -3.17 -24.68 0.92
CA VAL A 169 -4.04 -25.52 1.75
C VAL A 169 -5.41 -25.59 1.07
N ASP A 170 -5.89 -26.83 0.83
CA ASP A 170 -7.21 -27.06 0.24
C ASP A 170 -8.33 -26.56 1.18
N THR A 171 -9.12 -25.59 0.68
CA THR A 171 -10.21 -24.93 1.43
C THR A 171 -11.57 -25.58 1.20
N GLU A 172 -11.74 -26.43 0.16
CA GLU A 172 -13.03 -27.00 -0.25
C GLU A 172 -13.18 -28.48 0.04
N GLY A 173 -12.07 -29.23 0.00
CA GLY A 173 -12.09 -30.68 0.16
C GLY A 173 -12.69 -31.14 1.50
N MET A 174 -13.49 -32.22 1.45
CA MET A 174 -14.26 -32.72 2.60
C MET A 174 -13.67 -34.00 3.21
N THR A 175 -12.56 -34.52 2.65
CA THR A 175 -11.95 -35.76 3.18
C THR A 175 -11.34 -35.52 4.55
N THR A 176 -11.27 -36.58 5.37
CA THR A 176 -10.65 -36.56 6.71
C THR A 176 -9.21 -36.00 6.63
N LYS A 177 -8.46 -36.38 5.58
CA LYS A 177 -7.10 -35.89 5.35
C LYS A 177 -7.06 -34.35 5.16
N VAL A 178 -7.91 -33.83 4.27
CA VAL A 178 -7.98 -32.38 4.01
C VAL A 178 -8.39 -31.60 5.25
N GLN A 179 -9.39 -32.12 5.99
CA GLN A 179 -9.83 -31.50 7.22
C GLN A 179 -8.72 -31.46 8.29
N ALA A 180 -7.94 -32.52 8.41
CA ALA A 180 -6.82 -32.62 9.35
C ALA A 180 -5.72 -31.57 8.99
N PHE A 181 -5.35 -31.47 7.71
CA PHE A 181 -4.38 -30.44 7.25
C PHE A 181 -4.90 -29.03 7.44
N ARG A 182 -6.16 -28.78 7.13
CA ARG A 182 -6.79 -27.46 7.33
C ARG A 182 -6.82 -27.07 8.80
N ARG A 183 -7.11 -28.01 9.69
CA ARG A 183 -7.08 -27.76 11.13
C ARG A 183 -5.67 -27.43 11.63
N ALA A 184 -4.67 -28.19 11.19
CA ALA A 184 -3.27 -27.90 11.53
C ALA A 184 -2.83 -26.52 11.00
N ALA A 185 -3.25 -26.17 9.77
CA ALA A 185 -3.01 -24.84 9.20
C ALA A 185 -3.69 -23.72 9.99
N PHE A 186 -4.90 -23.96 10.49
CA PHE A 186 -5.61 -23.00 11.33
C PHE A 186 -4.92 -22.79 12.69
N ASP A 187 -4.47 -23.87 13.33
CA ASP A 187 -3.71 -23.78 14.59
C ASP A 187 -2.40 -23.01 14.39
N HIS A 188 -1.77 -23.15 13.23
CA HIS A 188 -0.57 -22.41 12.87
C HIS A 188 -0.88 -20.92 12.62
N TYR A 189 -1.94 -20.65 11.86
CA TYR A 189 -2.41 -19.28 11.60
C TYR A 189 -2.75 -18.53 12.90
N LEU A 190 -3.40 -19.18 13.86
CA LEU A 190 -3.71 -18.57 15.16
C LEU A 190 -2.47 -18.19 15.97
N LYS A 191 -1.36 -18.90 15.77
CA LYS A 191 -0.08 -18.63 16.45
C LYS A 191 0.75 -17.57 15.74
N GLN A 192 0.82 -17.63 14.41
CA GLN A 192 1.63 -16.70 13.60
C GLN A 192 0.92 -15.39 13.25
N GLY A 193 -0.41 -15.41 13.13
CA GLY A 193 -1.19 -14.31 12.58
C GLY A 193 -1.19 -14.27 11.05
N GLY A 194 -1.85 -13.26 10.49
CA GLY A 194 -2.09 -13.12 9.05
C GLY A 194 -1.23 -12.06 8.36
N PHE A 195 -0.12 -11.61 8.93
CA PHE A 195 0.73 -10.64 8.25
C PHE A 195 1.45 -11.29 7.05
N PRO A 196 1.31 -10.71 5.82
CA PRO A 196 1.88 -11.28 4.61
C PRO A 196 3.38 -11.60 4.72
N GLU A 197 4.14 -10.70 5.32
CA GLU A 197 5.59 -10.84 5.48
C GLU A 197 5.99 -12.09 6.28
N LEU A 198 5.21 -12.48 7.29
CA LEU A 198 5.46 -13.70 8.07
C LEU A 198 5.34 -14.99 7.24
N LEU A 199 4.54 -14.95 6.18
CA LEU A 199 4.37 -16.10 5.30
C LEU A 199 5.58 -16.30 4.36
N VAL A 200 6.33 -15.23 4.11
CA VAL A 200 7.51 -15.22 3.23
C VAL A 200 8.80 -15.48 4.04
N ILE A 201 8.97 -14.82 5.18
CA ILE A 201 10.22 -14.85 5.95
C ILE A 201 10.33 -16.12 6.85
N GLY A 202 9.19 -16.75 7.17
CA GLY A 202 9.14 -17.87 8.10
C GLY A 202 8.99 -17.44 9.56
N GLU A 203 9.07 -18.42 10.49
CA GLU A 203 8.81 -18.19 11.91
C GLU A 203 9.87 -17.32 12.59
N HIS A 204 9.51 -16.08 12.90
CA HIS A 204 10.22 -15.26 13.88
C HIS A 204 9.34 -15.08 15.13
N GLN A 205 9.59 -15.82 16.20
CA GLN A 205 8.83 -15.80 17.46
C GLN A 205 8.58 -14.40 18.06
N ASN A 206 9.39 -13.42 17.70
CA ASN A 206 9.29 -12.06 18.21
C ASN A 206 8.75 -11.04 17.18
N TYR A 207 8.50 -11.45 15.93
CA TYR A 207 8.08 -10.53 14.88
C TYR A 207 6.77 -9.82 15.22
N VAL A 208 5.73 -10.57 15.57
CA VAL A 208 4.40 -10.00 15.90
C VAL A 208 4.48 -9.11 17.14
N LYS A 209 5.24 -9.52 18.16
CA LYS A 209 5.45 -8.70 19.36
C LYS A 209 6.13 -7.38 19.01
N ASN A 210 7.19 -7.42 18.23
CA ASN A 210 7.92 -6.23 17.80
C ASN A 210 7.04 -5.35 16.90
N LEU A 211 6.28 -5.95 15.99
CA LEU A 211 5.37 -5.22 15.12
C LEU A 211 4.27 -4.50 15.92
N VAL A 212 3.63 -5.21 16.86
CA VAL A 212 2.60 -4.62 17.75
C VAL A 212 3.20 -3.50 18.61
N SER A 213 4.39 -3.73 19.21
CA SER A 213 5.08 -2.69 19.99
C SER A 213 5.38 -1.45 19.14
N ASN A 214 5.84 -1.64 17.90
CA ASN A 214 6.13 -0.53 16.98
C ASN A 214 4.87 0.21 16.52
N ILE A 215 3.73 -0.48 16.42
CA ILE A 215 2.43 0.14 16.08
C ILE A 215 1.88 0.96 17.26
N LEU A 216 2.09 0.49 18.50
CA LEU A 216 1.57 1.14 19.71
C LEU A 216 2.46 2.32 20.18
N GLN A 217 3.72 2.39 19.76
CA GLN A 217 4.67 3.44 20.15
C GLN A 217 4.68 4.65 19.20
N ARG A 218 3.92 4.63 18.11
CA ARG A 218 3.75 5.71 17.13
C ARG A 218 2.35 6.29 17.17
#